data_d9797dc283256bad8618089fbfc3ca12
#
_entry.id   d9797dc283256bad8618089fbfc3ca12
#
_cell.length_a   1.000
_cell.length_b   1.000
_cell.length_c   1.000
_cell.angle_alpha   90.00
_cell.angle_beta   90.00
_cell.angle_gamma   90.00
#
_symmetry.space_group_name_H-M   'P 1'
#
loop_
_entity.id
_entity.type
_entity.pdbx_description
1 polymer ?
#
loop_
_entity_poly.entity_id
_entity_poly.type
_entity_poly.pdbx_seq_one_letter_code
_entity_poly.pdbx_strand_id
1 'polypeptide(L)'
;RRCRVYDKNHAFFIEGNHFTNRVTIFDEDYDPEYHNWVLTIHCYSKRPEHSGIAAALACANRLNVPVWMAETGGSDRWMSAQYEMLLEYHIGYNVWSWKHAEGAGACSVVNHPLPEGWEKINDYVSKGAARPSYKESQEIFDRYLECLKFENCHVDEQDSTAILRKKGALVPAVGFDLAPEGAYKGFDPYGNEAGYRPGCGLEMVFAPGYTTLETVAG
;
A
#
# COMPACT_ATOMS: atom_id res chain seq x y z
N ARG A 1 20.64 9.26 16.19
CA ARG A 1 21.78 10.06 16.77
C ARG A 1 22.92 10.25 15.77
N ARG A 2 23.53 9.18 15.22
CA ARG A 2 24.69 9.34 14.33
C ARG A 2 24.40 10.15 13.07
N CYS A 3 23.25 9.97 12.43
CA CYS A 3 22.88 10.73 11.23
C CYS A 3 22.74 12.23 11.52
N ARG A 4 22.21 12.60 12.69
CA ARG A 4 22.03 14.03 13.08
C ARG A 4 23.33 14.79 13.29
N VAL A 5 24.44 14.11 13.49
CA VAL A 5 25.77 14.75 13.54
C VAL A 5 26.12 15.37 12.18
N TYR A 6 25.68 14.71 11.10
CA TYR A 6 25.99 15.12 9.72
C TYR A 6 24.85 15.91 9.08
N ASP A 7 23.62 15.54 9.39
CA ASP A 7 22.43 16.14 8.79
C ASP A 7 21.46 16.61 9.88
N LYS A 8 21.38 17.92 10.05
CA LYS A 8 20.53 18.55 11.05
C LYS A 8 19.19 19.04 10.50
N ASN A 9 19.04 19.06 9.18
CA ASN A 9 17.96 19.78 8.52
C ASN A 9 16.89 18.86 7.91
N HIS A 10 17.27 17.71 7.33
CA HIS A 10 16.31 16.86 6.66
C HIS A 10 15.47 16.02 7.64
N ALA A 11 14.22 15.79 7.30
CA ALA A 11 13.40 14.84 8.02
C ALA A 11 13.90 13.41 7.77
N PHE A 12 13.93 12.59 8.81
CA PHE A 12 14.24 11.16 8.68
C PHE A 12 12.97 10.34 8.75
N PHE A 13 12.76 9.49 7.77
CA PHE A 13 11.74 8.46 7.78
C PHE A 13 12.35 7.22 8.41
N ILE A 14 11.86 6.82 9.57
CA ILE A 14 12.46 5.74 10.36
C ILE A 14 11.48 4.57 10.43
N GLU A 15 11.96 3.43 9.99
CA GLU A 15 11.22 2.19 9.97
C GLU A 15 11.26 1.47 11.31
N GLY A 16 10.16 0.77 11.62
CA GLY A 16 10.09 -0.18 12.70
C GLY A 16 10.81 -1.49 12.38
N ASN A 17 10.61 -2.50 13.21
CA ASN A 17 11.13 -3.84 13.00
C ASN A 17 10.10 -4.74 12.27
N HIS A 18 10.53 -5.93 11.84
CA HIS A 18 9.71 -6.89 11.09
C HIS A 18 9.04 -6.27 9.85
N PHE A 19 9.84 -5.73 8.92
CA PHE A 19 9.34 -5.03 7.73
C PHE A 19 8.35 -3.91 8.09
N THR A 20 8.69 -3.16 9.13
CA THR A 20 7.91 -2.07 9.74
C THR A 20 6.48 -2.44 10.21
N ASN A 21 6.20 -3.73 10.35
CA ASN A 21 4.93 -4.20 10.92
C ASN A 21 4.87 -4.08 12.44
N ARG A 22 5.99 -3.79 13.09
CA ARG A 22 6.11 -3.61 14.55
C ARG A 22 6.88 -2.35 14.88
N VAL A 23 6.42 -1.64 15.88
CA VAL A 23 7.00 -0.39 16.37
C VAL A 23 7.70 -0.54 17.73
N THR A 24 7.94 -1.79 18.16
CA THR A 24 8.50 -2.10 19.49
C THR A 24 9.94 -1.63 19.68
N ILE A 25 10.69 -1.37 18.61
CA ILE A 25 12.02 -0.76 18.71
C ILE A 25 11.99 0.67 19.28
N PHE A 26 10.81 1.30 19.28
CA PHE A 26 10.59 2.64 19.78
C PHE A 26 10.05 2.66 21.22
N ASP A 27 10.00 1.51 21.91
CA ASP A 27 9.50 1.42 23.29
C ASP A 27 10.48 2.03 24.30
N GLU A 28 11.77 2.15 23.94
CA GLU A 28 12.75 2.90 24.72
C GLU A 28 12.54 4.41 24.53
N ASP A 29 12.89 5.19 25.55
CA ASP A 29 12.76 6.64 25.51
C ASP A 29 13.63 7.24 24.41
N TYR A 30 12.98 7.85 23.46
CA TYR A 30 13.62 8.70 22.46
C TYR A 30 13.79 10.11 23.04
N ASP A 31 15.00 10.60 22.95
CA ASP A 31 15.35 11.94 23.39
C ASP A 31 14.49 12.97 22.64
N PRO A 32 13.69 13.80 23.31
CA PRO A 32 12.85 14.80 22.67
C PRO A 32 13.63 15.86 21.87
N GLU A 33 14.95 15.94 22.03
CA GLU A 33 15.79 16.78 21.18
C GLU A 33 15.92 16.24 19.74
N TYR A 34 15.60 14.96 19.51
CA TYR A 34 15.62 14.35 18.17
C TYR A 34 14.30 14.51 17.47
N HIS A 35 13.96 15.74 17.13
CA HIS A 35 12.81 16.05 16.28
C HIS A 35 13.10 15.82 14.80
N ASN A 36 12.12 16.16 13.97
CA ASN A 36 12.21 16.15 12.52
C ASN A 36 12.40 14.73 11.96
N TRP A 37 11.61 13.80 12.47
CA TRP A 37 11.52 12.46 11.93
C TRP A 37 10.06 11.97 11.86
N VAL A 38 9.83 10.98 11.05
CA VAL A 38 8.53 10.41 10.74
C VAL A 38 8.60 8.91 11.03
N LEU A 39 7.63 8.39 11.76
CA LEU A 39 7.45 6.96 11.95
C LEU A 39 6.87 6.35 10.69
N THR A 40 7.55 5.36 10.10
CA THR A 40 7.04 4.67 8.91
C THR A 40 6.51 3.29 9.23
N ILE A 41 5.46 2.90 8.51
CA ILE A 41 4.82 1.59 8.61
C ILE A 41 4.53 1.02 7.21
N HIS A 42 4.38 -0.30 7.11
CA HIS A 42 3.94 -1.01 5.91
C HIS A 42 2.63 -1.76 6.17
N CYS A 43 1.77 -1.84 5.16
CA CYS A 43 0.54 -2.63 5.25
C CYS A 43 0.11 -3.12 3.86
N TYR A 44 -0.02 -4.45 3.71
CA TYR A 44 -0.38 -5.08 2.44
C TYR A 44 -1.63 -5.96 2.50
N SER A 45 -1.86 -6.66 3.58
CA SER A 45 -2.85 -7.73 3.61
C SER A 45 -3.77 -7.69 4.83
N LYS A 46 -3.64 -6.67 5.65
CA LYS A 46 -4.53 -6.48 6.79
C LYS A 46 -5.82 -5.84 6.30
N ARG A 47 -6.90 -6.08 7.01
CA ARG A 47 -8.14 -5.33 6.78
C ARG A 47 -7.86 -3.84 6.90
N PRO A 48 -8.43 -2.99 6.03
CA PRO A 48 -8.29 -1.54 6.09
C PRO A 48 -9.13 -0.97 7.25
N GLU A 49 -8.64 -1.18 8.47
CA GLU A 49 -9.30 -0.79 9.70
C GLU A 49 -8.32 -0.19 10.71
N HIS A 50 -8.83 0.57 11.67
CA HIS A 50 -8.01 1.22 12.70
C HIS A 50 -7.07 0.26 13.43
N SER A 51 -7.52 -0.97 13.72
CA SER A 51 -6.69 -1.97 14.42
C SER A 51 -5.36 -2.25 13.70
N GLY A 52 -5.32 -2.13 12.38
CA GLY A 52 -4.12 -2.32 11.56
C GLY A 52 -3.04 -1.26 11.78
N ILE A 53 -3.42 -0.05 12.21
CA ILE A 53 -2.52 1.10 12.41
C ILE A 53 -2.46 1.58 13.86
N ALA A 54 -3.31 1.05 14.75
CA ALA A 54 -3.48 1.54 16.13
C ALA A 54 -2.17 1.57 16.93
N ALA A 55 -1.34 0.54 16.81
CA ALA A 55 -0.05 0.49 17.52
C ALA A 55 0.91 1.59 17.03
N ALA A 56 0.93 1.85 15.73
CA ALA A 56 1.74 2.91 15.15
C ALA A 56 1.26 4.30 15.59
N LEU A 57 -0.06 4.52 15.58
CA LEU A 57 -0.65 5.77 16.06
C LEU A 57 -0.35 6.01 17.55
N ALA A 58 -0.50 4.98 18.39
CA ALA A 58 -0.18 5.09 19.81
C ALA A 58 1.30 5.41 20.04
N CYS A 59 2.20 4.75 19.30
CA CYS A 59 3.63 5.02 19.34
C CYS A 59 3.96 6.44 18.88
N ALA A 60 3.41 6.86 17.75
CA ALA A 60 3.63 8.20 17.18
C ALA A 60 3.13 9.31 18.11
N ASN A 61 1.95 9.13 18.70
CA ASN A 61 1.40 10.06 19.69
C ASN A 61 2.30 10.17 20.94
N ARG A 62 2.80 9.06 21.46
CA ARG A 62 3.73 9.04 22.60
C ARG A 62 5.04 9.78 22.29
N LEU A 63 5.54 9.62 21.06
CA LEU A 63 6.80 10.22 20.63
C LEU A 63 6.63 11.62 20.00
N ASN A 64 5.38 12.07 19.86
CA ASN A 64 5.04 13.34 19.20
C ASN A 64 5.63 13.47 17.78
N VAL A 65 5.44 12.45 16.97
CA VAL A 65 5.93 12.40 15.58
C VAL A 65 4.79 12.01 14.63
N PRO A 66 4.83 12.44 13.35
CA PRO A 66 3.86 12.00 12.36
C PRO A 66 4.09 10.54 11.94
N VAL A 67 3.04 9.94 11.37
CA VAL A 67 3.08 8.60 10.74
C VAL A 67 3.05 8.74 9.23
N TRP A 68 3.77 7.86 8.54
CA TRP A 68 3.73 7.69 7.10
C TRP A 68 3.61 6.22 6.72
N MET A 69 2.69 5.89 5.83
CA MET A 69 2.57 4.55 5.24
C MET A 69 3.58 4.43 4.09
N ALA A 70 4.78 3.93 4.38
CA ALA A 70 5.88 3.91 3.42
C ALA A 70 5.69 2.90 2.30
N GLU A 71 5.01 1.78 2.60
CA GLU A 71 4.65 0.80 1.60
C GLU A 71 3.24 0.26 1.83
N THR A 72 2.46 0.21 0.76
CA THR A 72 1.13 -0.39 0.76
C THR A 72 0.72 -0.75 -0.67
N GLY A 73 -0.03 -1.82 -0.82
CA GLY A 73 -0.52 -2.30 -2.11
C GLY A 73 -1.40 -3.52 -1.96
N GLY A 74 -2.22 -3.81 -2.96
CA GLY A 74 -3.17 -4.90 -2.95
C GLY A 74 -4.09 -4.84 -4.16
N SER A 75 -5.28 -5.42 -4.08
CA SER A 75 -6.30 -5.21 -5.10
C SER A 75 -6.76 -3.75 -5.10
N ASP A 76 -7.27 -3.28 -6.23
CA ASP A 76 -7.80 -1.93 -6.40
C ASP A 76 -8.85 -1.55 -5.34
N ARG A 77 -9.73 -2.49 -4.99
CA ARG A 77 -10.76 -2.32 -3.95
C ARG A 77 -10.16 -2.19 -2.56
N TRP A 78 -9.21 -3.06 -2.26
CA TRP A 78 -8.50 -2.99 -0.99
C TRP A 78 -7.74 -1.67 -0.87
N MET A 79 -7.04 -1.26 -1.94
CA MET A 79 -6.31 0.00 -1.97
C MET A 79 -7.24 1.20 -1.79
N SER A 80 -8.38 1.23 -2.46
CA SER A 80 -9.35 2.31 -2.32
C SER A 80 -9.82 2.46 -0.88
N ALA A 81 -10.14 1.35 -0.19
CA ALA A 81 -10.57 1.37 1.21
C ALA A 81 -9.40 1.75 2.16
N GLN A 82 -8.21 1.19 1.91
CA GLN A 82 -7.02 1.49 2.72
C GLN A 82 -6.64 2.97 2.64
N TYR A 83 -6.64 3.54 1.45
CA TYR A 83 -6.27 4.94 1.28
C TYR A 83 -7.32 5.91 1.80
N GLU A 84 -8.60 5.55 1.71
CA GLU A 84 -9.67 6.31 2.36
C GLU A 84 -9.45 6.38 3.87
N MET A 85 -9.20 5.23 4.49
CA MET A 85 -8.89 5.16 5.92
C MET A 85 -7.64 5.98 6.28
N LEU A 86 -6.56 5.86 5.51
CA LEU A 86 -5.33 6.62 5.78
C LEU A 86 -5.57 8.13 5.70
N LEU A 87 -6.37 8.61 4.74
CA LEU A 87 -6.75 10.01 4.62
C LEU A 87 -7.57 10.47 5.82
N GLU A 88 -8.47 9.63 6.33
CA GLU A 88 -9.27 9.93 7.53
C GLU A 88 -8.37 10.15 8.77
N TYR A 89 -7.26 9.42 8.86
CA TYR A 89 -6.26 9.59 9.93
C TYR A 89 -5.15 10.59 9.57
N HIS A 90 -5.27 11.30 8.46
CA HIS A 90 -4.25 12.24 7.96
C HIS A 90 -2.86 11.60 7.77
N ILE A 91 -2.83 10.35 7.37
CA ILE A 91 -1.59 9.61 7.09
C ILE A 91 -1.31 9.65 5.59
N GLY A 92 -0.16 10.21 5.22
CA GLY A 92 0.34 10.11 3.86
C GLY A 92 0.83 8.70 3.53
N TYR A 93 0.84 8.33 2.26
CA TYR A 93 1.17 6.98 1.83
C TYR A 93 1.93 6.93 0.50
N ASN A 94 2.66 5.82 0.32
CA ASN A 94 3.23 5.41 -0.94
C ASN A 94 2.65 4.05 -1.32
N VAL A 95 2.46 3.83 -2.62
CA VAL A 95 2.11 2.51 -3.15
C VAL A 95 3.39 1.72 -3.47
N TRP A 96 3.39 0.44 -3.19
CA TRP A 96 4.40 -0.50 -3.63
C TRP A 96 3.79 -1.48 -4.67
N SER A 97 4.27 -1.39 -5.88
CA SER A 97 5.30 -0.47 -6.33
C SER A 97 4.75 0.47 -7.40
N TRP A 98 5.49 1.54 -7.66
CA TRP A 98 5.14 2.50 -8.71
C TRP A 98 5.09 1.84 -10.09
N LYS A 99 5.98 0.88 -10.35
CA LYS A 99 6.18 0.29 -11.67
C LYS A 99 6.45 -1.21 -11.58
N HIS A 100 5.72 -1.99 -12.36
CA HIS A 100 5.86 -3.44 -12.47
C HIS A 100 5.98 -3.92 -13.91
N ALA A 101 6.46 -5.16 -14.08
CA ALA A 101 6.31 -5.87 -15.34
C ALA A 101 4.84 -6.28 -15.56
N GLU A 102 4.39 -6.22 -16.79
CA GLU A 102 3.07 -6.76 -17.18
C GLU A 102 2.90 -8.20 -16.71
N GLY A 103 1.72 -8.51 -16.18
CA GLY A 103 1.39 -9.84 -15.71
C GLY A 103 2.05 -10.24 -14.38
N ALA A 104 2.72 -9.33 -13.67
CA ALA A 104 3.32 -9.62 -12.37
C ALA A 104 2.31 -9.89 -11.25
N GLY A 105 1.02 -9.60 -11.48
CA GLY A 105 -0.05 -9.86 -10.52
C GLY A 105 -0.02 -8.96 -9.27
N ALA A 106 0.77 -7.90 -9.29
CA ALA A 106 0.86 -6.90 -8.24
C ALA A 106 0.33 -5.56 -8.74
N CYS A 107 -0.25 -4.77 -7.85
CA CYS A 107 -0.71 -3.43 -8.21
C CYS A 107 0.46 -2.53 -8.59
N SER A 108 0.29 -1.74 -9.64
CA SER A 108 1.22 -0.67 -9.97
C SER A 108 0.55 0.41 -10.82
N VAL A 109 1.01 1.64 -10.67
CA VAL A 109 0.51 2.76 -11.47
C VAL A 109 0.97 2.64 -12.91
N VAL A 110 2.17 2.10 -13.13
CA VAL A 110 2.82 1.99 -14.43
C VAL A 110 3.29 0.56 -14.65
N ASN A 111 2.96 0.00 -15.81
CA ASN A 111 3.40 -1.31 -16.22
C ASN A 111 4.34 -1.21 -17.43
N HIS A 112 5.38 -2.02 -17.45
CA HIS A 112 6.29 -2.12 -18.59
C HIS A 112 6.18 -3.50 -19.24
N PRO A 113 6.29 -3.59 -20.57
CA PRO A 113 6.30 -4.88 -21.25
C PRO A 113 7.55 -5.69 -20.91
N LEU A 114 7.46 -7.00 -21.09
CA LEU A 114 8.62 -7.87 -21.04
C LEU A 114 9.18 -8.08 -22.45
N PRO A 115 10.51 -8.08 -22.62
CA PRO A 115 11.11 -8.26 -23.93
C PRO A 115 11.01 -9.71 -24.42
N GLU A 116 11.07 -9.90 -25.71
CA GLU A 116 11.24 -11.22 -26.32
C GLU A 116 12.50 -11.91 -25.74
N GLY A 117 12.33 -13.19 -25.37
CA GLY A 117 13.37 -14.01 -24.77
C GLY A 117 13.47 -13.92 -23.24
N TRP A 118 12.68 -13.05 -22.59
CA TRP A 118 12.69 -12.93 -21.12
C TRP A 118 12.34 -14.25 -20.43
N GLU A 119 11.47 -15.05 -21.03
CA GLU A 119 11.09 -16.36 -20.53
C GLU A 119 12.31 -17.30 -20.32
N LYS A 120 13.34 -17.19 -21.14
CA LYS A 120 14.56 -18.01 -20.99
C LYS A 120 15.34 -17.66 -19.73
N ILE A 121 15.41 -16.35 -19.40
CA ILE A 121 16.04 -15.89 -18.16
C ILE A 121 15.21 -16.36 -16.96
N ASN A 122 13.90 -16.14 -17.01
CA ASN A 122 12.98 -16.49 -15.94
C ASN A 122 12.96 -18.01 -15.68
N ASP A 123 12.92 -18.82 -16.74
CA ASP A 123 12.89 -20.28 -16.62
C ASP A 123 14.24 -20.84 -16.11
N TYR A 124 15.36 -20.23 -16.50
CA TYR A 124 16.64 -20.59 -15.89
C TYR A 124 16.65 -20.33 -14.39
N VAL A 125 16.20 -19.16 -13.95
CA VAL A 125 16.24 -18.75 -12.53
C VAL A 125 15.23 -19.50 -11.68
N SER A 126 14.01 -19.67 -12.19
CA SER A 126 12.88 -20.17 -11.40
C SER A 126 12.60 -21.66 -11.55
N LYS A 127 12.97 -22.26 -12.68
CA LYS A 127 12.66 -23.67 -13.01
C LYS A 127 13.89 -24.53 -13.25
N GLY A 128 15.10 -23.96 -13.17
CA GLY A 128 16.34 -24.68 -13.43
C GLY A 128 16.52 -25.11 -14.90
N ALA A 129 15.91 -24.40 -15.84
CA ALA A 129 16.08 -24.64 -17.25
C ALA A 129 17.54 -24.40 -17.71
N ALA A 130 17.87 -24.76 -18.96
CA ALA A 130 19.19 -24.55 -19.50
C ALA A 130 19.59 -23.06 -19.46
N ARG A 131 20.81 -22.80 -18.99
CA ARG A 131 21.34 -21.44 -18.90
C ARG A 131 21.51 -20.83 -20.30
N PRO A 132 20.94 -19.67 -20.59
CA PRO A 132 21.22 -18.94 -21.83
C PRO A 132 22.71 -18.57 -21.93
N SER A 133 23.21 -18.44 -23.14
CA SER A 133 24.59 -17.98 -23.35
C SER A 133 24.75 -16.54 -22.82
N TYR A 134 25.99 -16.15 -22.51
CA TYR A 134 26.27 -14.77 -22.05
C TYR A 134 25.79 -13.73 -23.07
N LYS A 135 26.11 -13.95 -24.35
CA LYS A 135 25.72 -13.04 -25.44
C LYS A 135 24.20 -12.92 -25.52
N GLU A 136 23.49 -14.03 -25.53
CA GLU A 136 22.01 -14.03 -25.58
C GLU A 136 21.42 -13.31 -24.37
N SER A 137 21.96 -13.57 -23.18
CA SER A 137 21.49 -12.89 -21.96
C SER A 137 21.70 -11.37 -22.05
N GLN A 138 22.84 -10.90 -22.54
CA GLN A 138 23.08 -9.46 -22.72
C GLN A 138 22.08 -8.84 -23.70
N GLU A 139 21.82 -9.49 -24.84
CA GLU A 139 20.84 -9.03 -25.83
C GLU A 139 19.42 -8.95 -25.24
N ILE A 140 19.04 -9.90 -24.36
CA ILE A 140 17.76 -9.87 -23.65
C ILE A 140 17.72 -8.72 -22.65
N PHE A 141 18.79 -8.52 -21.87
CA PHE A 141 18.84 -7.42 -20.91
C PHE A 141 18.86 -6.05 -21.59
N ASP A 142 19.53 -5.90 -22.72
CA ASP A 142 19.52 -4.64 -23.50
C ASP A 142 18.07 -4.31 -23.94
N ARG A 143 17.33 -5.30 -24.44
CA ARG A 143 15.92 -5.12 -24.76
C ARG A 143 15.06 -4.84 -23.50
N TYR A 144 15.39 -5.46 -22.38
CA TYR A 144 14.70 -5.19 -21.12
C TYR A 144 14.88 -3.74 -20.67
N LEU A 145 16.08 -3.19 -20.80
CA LEU A 145 16.34 -1.78 -20.50
C LEU A 145 15.52 -0.83 -21.40
N GLU A 146 15.30 -1.20 -22.66
CA GLU A 146 14.38 -0.44 -23.52
C GLU A 146 12.93 -0.52 -23.03
N CYS A 147 12.47 -1.70 -22.61
CA CYS A 147 11.13 -1.86 -22.03
C CYS A 147 10.91 -1.01 -20.76
N LEU A 148 11.99 -0.72 -20.02
CA LEU A 148 11.91 0.09 -18.81
C LEU A 148 11.78 1.59 -19.05
N LYS A 149 12.02 2.08 -20.25
CA LYS A 149 11.86 3.49 -20.57
C LYS A 149 10.41 3.91 -20.42
N PHE A 150 10.17 5.10 -19.87
CA PHE A 150 8.82 5.55 -19.54
C PHE A 150 7.91 5.62 -20.77
N GLU A 151 8.45 6.02 -21.91
CA GLU A 151 7.73 6.06 -23.17
C GLU A 151 7.25 4.69 -23.70
N ASN A 152 7.84 3.61 -23.22
CA ASN A 152 7.47 2.22 -23.56
C ASN A 152 6.56 1.57 -22.51
N CYS A 153 6.22 2.31 -21.46
CA CYS A 153 5.34 1.85 -20.41
C CYS A 153 3.91 2.32 -20.66
N HIS A 154 2.96 1.67 -20.00
CA HIS A 154 1.57 2.15 -20.00
C HIS A 154 1.08 2.36 -18.57
N VAL A 155 0.11 3.25 -18.41
CA VAL A 155 -0.54 3.51 -17.12
C VAL A 155 -1.65 2.47 -16.94
N ASP A 156 -1.66 1.83 -15.78
CA ASP A 156 -2.82 1.05 -15.36
C ASP A 156 -3.90 2.02 -14.87
N GLU A 157 -4.95 2.17 -15.65
CA GLU A 157 -6.03 3.13 -15.37
C GLU A 157 -6.82 2.75 -14.11
N GLN A 158 -7.00 1.45 -13.86
CA GLN A 158 -7.75 0.97 -12.72
C GLN A 158 -6.96 1.19 -11.42
N ASP A 159 -5.73 0.70 -11.37
CA ASP A 159 -4.85 0.89 -10.22
C ASP A 159 -4.56 2.36 -9.97
N SER A 160 -4.25 3.14 -11.02
CA SER A 160 -3.97 4.56 -10.87
C SER A 160 -5.19 5.34 -10.37
N THR A 161 -6.38 4.94 -10.76
CA THR A 161 -7.64 5.54 -10.30
C THR A 161 -7.88 5.24 -8.82
N ALA A 162 -7.68 3.98 -8.40
CA ALA A 162 -7.81 3.59 -6.99
C ALA A 162 -6.80 4.32 -6.08
N ILE A 163 -5.57 4.48 -6.54
CA ILE A 163 -4.48 5.09 -5.77
C ILE A 163 -4.59 6.61 -5.73
N LEU A 164 -4.80 7.24 -6.88
CA LEU A 164 -4.72 8.70 -7.03
C LEU A 164 -6.05 9.39 -6.86
N ARG A 165 -7.14 8.65 -6.69
CA ARG A 165 -8.50 9.20 -6.51
C ARG A 165 -8.87 10.20 -7.61
N LYS A 166 -8.52 9.89 -8.84
CA LYS A 166 -8.79 10.72 -10.01
C LYS A 166 -10.29 10.83 -10.29
N LYS A 167 -10.67 11.79 -11.14
CA LYS A 167 -12.02 11.87 -11.69
C LYS A 167 -12.40 10.55 -12.35
N GLY A 168 -13.50 9.95 -11.93
CA GLY A 168 -13.90 8.60 -12.33
C GLY A 168 -13.31 7.49 -11.45
N ALA A 169 -12.63 7.84 -10.35
CA ALA A 169 -12.11 6.86 -9.41
C ALA A 169 -13.21 5.97 -8.85
N LEU A 170 -12.87 4.70 -8.63
CA LEU A 170 -13.70 3.79 -7.85
C LEU A 170 -13.74 4.28 -6.40
N VAL A 171 -14.89 4.78 -5.98
CA VAL A 171 -15.11 5.20 -4.60
C VAL A 171 -15.89 4.09 -3.92
N PRO A 172 -15.31 3.39 -2.91
CA PRO A 172 -16.04 2.40 -2.16
C PRO A 172 -17.30 3.01 -1.54
N ALA A 173 -18.42 2.30 -1.58
CA ALA A 173 -19.67 2.77 -0.97
C ALA A 173 -19.53 3.04 0.54
N VAL A 174 -18.55 2.42 1.18
CA VAL A 174 -18.20 2.65 2.58
C VAL A 174 -17.36 3.91 2.81
N GLY A 175 -16.87 4.56 1.75
CA GLY A 175 -16.11 5.81 1.78
C GLY A 175 -17.03 7.04 1.88
N PHE A 176 -18.00 7.02 2.76
CA PHE A 176 -18.93 8.14 3.02
C PHE A 176 -18.48 8.97 4.21
N ASP A 177 -18.86 10.23 4.21
CA ASP A 177 -18.67 11.10 5.37
C ASP A 177 -19.64 10.73 6.50
N LEU A 178 -19.16 10.76 7.72
CA LEU A 178 -20.03 10.59 8.90
C LEU A 178 -20.92 11.84 9.02
N ALA A 179 -22.20 11.65 8.77
CA ALA A 179 -23.19 12.73 8.92
C ALA A 179 -23.60 12.87 10.40
N PRO A 180 -24.19 14.01 10.78
CA PRO A 180 -24.81 14.18 12.09
C PRO A 180 -25.82 13.07 12.40
N GLU A 181 -25.99 12.78 13.68
CA GLU A 181 -26.94 11.77 14.15
C GLU A 181 -28.33 11.94 13.50
N GLY A 182 -28.87 10.85 12.98
CA GLY A 182 -30.16 10.86 12.29
C GLY A 182 -30.12 11.13 10.79
N ALA A 183 -28.96 11.49 10.22
CA ALA A 183 -28.87 11.73 8.78
C ALA A 183 -28.91 10.43 7.95
N TYR A 184 -28.59 9.30 8.54
CA TYR A 184 -28.75 7.95 7.98
C TYR A 184 -29.11 6.94 9.06
N LYS A 185 -29.67 5.81 8.65
CA LYS A 185 -29.98 4.72 9.58
C LYS A 185 -28.75 3.85 9.77
N GLY A 186 -28.23 3.78 10.97
CA GLY A 186 -27.22 2.83 11.37
C GLY A 186 -27.81 1.50 11.77
N PHE A 187 -27.01 0.46 11.65
CA PHE A 187 -27.25 -0.85 12.21
C PHE A 187 -26.24 -1.13 13.32
N ASP A 188 -26.54 -2.12 14.15
CA ASP A 188 -25.58 -2.58 15.14
C ASP A 188 -24.28 -3.01 14.44
N PRO A 189 -23.11 -2.56 14.90
CA PRO A 189 -21.82 -2.92 14.32
C PRO A 189 -21.45 -4.41 14.46
N TYR A 190 -22.29 -5.20 15.13
CA TYR A 190 -22.17 -6.65 15.15
C TYR A 190 -22.39 -7.21 13.75
N GLY A 191 -21.38 -7.86 13.20
CA GLY A 191 -21.45 -8.41 11.85
C GLY A 191 -20.68 -7.63 10.78
N ASN A 192 -19.97 -6.55 11.14
CA ASN A 192 -19.10 -5.85 10.22
C ASN A 192 -17.84 -6.70 9.91
N GLU A 193 -18.01 -7.69 9.04
CA GLU A 193 -16.95 -8.65 8.69
C GLU A 193 -15.77 -7.99 7.98
N ALA A 194 -15.98 -6.87 7.32
CA ALA A 194 -14.92 -6.09 6.71
C ALA A 194 -14.09 -5.32 7.74
N GLY A 195 -14.62 -5.07 8.93
CA GLY A 195 -13.95 -4.29 9.97
C GLY A 195 -13.67 -2.84 9.57
N TYR A 196 -14.26 -2.37 8.48
CA TYR A 196 -14.08 -0.99 8.01
C TYR A 196 -15.03 -0.04 8.73
N ARG A 197 -14.50 1.09 9.21
CA ARG A 197 -15.25 2.08 10.00
C ARG A 197 -16.03 1.45 11.18
N PRO A 198 -15.35 0.75 12.09
CA PRO A 198 -16.03 0.16 13.25
C PRO A 198 -16.69 1.26 14.09
N GLY A 199 -17.90 0.99 14.54
CA GLY A 199 -18.65 1.94 15.39
C GLY A 199 -19.42 3.03 14.63
N CYS A 200 -19.41 3.03 13.29
CA CYS A 200 -20.24 3.97 12.52
C CYS A 200 -21.70 3.52 12.35
N GLY A 201 -22.07 2.37 12.92
CA GLY A 201 -23.46 1.87 12.90
C GLY A 201 -23.88 1.27 11.57
N LEU A 202 -22.94 0.88 10.72
CA LEU A 202 -23.20 0.20 9.45
C LEU A 202 -22.69 -1.23 9.49
N GLU A 203 -23.46 -2.12 8.91
CA GLU A 203 -23.12 -3.53 8.76
C GLU A 203 -22.66 -3.80 7.33
N MET A 204 -21.56 -4.54 7.20
CA MET A 204 -21.07 -5.05 5.93
C MET A 204 -21.44 -6.51 5.82
N VAL A 205 -22.34 -6.83 4.88
CA VAL A 205 -22.83 -8.18 4.66
C VAL A 205 -22.44 -8.68 3.27
N PHE A 206 -22.34 -10.00 3.12
CA PHE A 206 -22.16 -10.59 1.80
C PHE A 206 -23.46 -10.50 0.98
N ALA A 207 -23.35 -10.05 -0.26
CA ALA A 207 -24.46 -10.12 -1.17
C ALA A 207 -24.79 -11.60 -1.49
N PRO A 208 -26.07 -11.94 -1.74
CA PRO A 208 -26.45 -13.30 -2.11
C PRO A 208 -25.64 -13.80 -3.32
N GLY A 209 -25.04 -14.98 -3.19
CA GLY A 209 -24.21 -15.59 -4.23
C GLY A 209 -22.72 -15.24 -4.18
N TYR A 210 -22.30 -14.36 -3.28
CA TYR A 210 -20.88 -14.05 -3.06
C TYR A 210 -20.39 -14.66 -1.75
N THR A 211 -19.13 -15.07 -1.75
CA THR A 211 -18.49 -15.72 -0.61
C THR A 211 -17.35 -14.90 0.00
N THR A 212 -16.98 -13.80 -0.64
CA THR A 212 -15.93 -12.91 -0.18
C THR A 212 -16.35 -11.44 -0.31
N LEU A 213 -15.83 -10.58 0.55
CA LEU A 213 -16.08 -9.13 0.47
C LEU A 213 -15.56 -8.50 -0.83
N GLU A 214 -14.53 -9.07 -1.42
CA GLU A 214 -14.01 -8.62 -2.72
C GLU A 214 -15.03 -8.73 -3.84
N THR A 215 -15.93 -9.70 -3.76
CA THR A 215 -16.98 -9.90 -4.74
C THR A 215 -18.26 -9.09 -4.45
N VAL A 216 -18.42 -8.58 -3.24
CA VAL A 216 -19.59 -7.80 -2.84
C VAL A 216 -19.55 -6.36 -3.34
N ALA A 217 -18.34 -5.81 -3.54
CA ALA A 217 -18.15 -4.44 -3.99
C ALA A 217 -18.17 -4.28 -5.54
N GLY A 218 -18.81 -5.24 -6.26
CA GLY A 218 -19.00 -5.24 -7.72
C GLY A 218 -20.05 -4.26 -8.20
#